data_68f5fff0d94a489a659b7f499f572c03
#
_entry.id   68f5fff0d94a489a659b7f499f572c03
#
_cell.length_a   1.000
_cell.length_b   1.000
_cell.length_c   1.000
_cell.angle_alpha   90.00
_cell.angle_beta   90.00
_cell.angle_gamma   90.00
#
_symmetry.space_group_name_H-M   'P 1'
#
loop_
_entity.id
_entity.type
_entity.pdbx_description
1 polymer ?
#
loop_
_entity_poly.entity_id
_entity_poly.type
_entity_poly.pdbx_seq_one_letter_code
_entity_poly.pdbx_strand_id
1 'polypeptide(L)'
;MKRKSFENMDCPIAQSLELVGEWWTPLILRDIVLVELTRFDDIQKNLGIAPTVLTSRLKHLVDRGLLERRQYQEHPARYEYLPTDAAKDFESVLTALFDWGLKWTAAGSP
;
A
#
# COMPACT_ATOMS: atom_id res chain seq x y z
N MET A 1 -6.61 -20.10 1.62
CA MET A 1 -8.06 -19.84 1.67
C MET A 1 -8.39 -18.59 0.87
N LYS A 2 -9.41 -18.66 0.07
CA LYS A 2 -9.81 -17.55 -0.78
C LYS A 2 -10.59 -16.51 0.02
N ARG A 3 -10.17 -15.26 -0.05
CA ARG A 3 -10.86 -14.15 0.64
C ARG A 3 -12.21 -13.86 -0.04
N LYS A 4 -13.22 -13.60 0.79
CA LYS A 4 -14.52 -13.18 0.28
C LYS A 4 -14.40 -11.78 -0.33
N SER A 5 -15.04 -11.56 -1.47
CA SER A 5 -15.11 -10.23 -2.08
C SER A 5 -16.22 -9.40 -1.46
N PHE A 6 -15.96 -8.09 -1.30
CA PHE A 6 -16.92 -7.11 -0.80
C PHE A 6 -17.41 -6.16 -1.90
N GLU A 7 -17.07 -6.43 -3.16
CA GLU A 7 -17.34 -5.50 -4.25
C GLU A 7 -18.83 -5.18 -4.45
N ASN A 8 -19.72 -6.10 -4.04
CA ASN A 8 -21.16 -5.92 -4.15
C ASN A 8 -21.80 -5.32 -2.89
N MET A 9 -21.02 -5.00 -1.88
CA MET A 9 -21.54 -4.38 -0.66
C MET A 9 -21.64 -2.88 -0.83
N ASP A 10 -22.82 -2.33 -0.55
CA ASP A 10 -23.05 -0.87 -0.59
C ASP A 10 -22.58 -0.23 0.72
N CYS A 11 -21.28 -0.21 0.91
CA CYS A 11 -20.66 0.33 2.12
C CYS A 11 -19.28 0.87 1.76
N PRO A 12 -19.02 2.16 1.98
CA PRO A 12 -17.70 2.73 1.68
C PRO A 12 -16.56 2.04 2.41
N ILE A 13 -16.77 1.56 3.63
CA ILE A 13 -15.73 0.83 4.37
C ILE A 13 -15.42 -0.49 3.67
N ALA A 14 -16.46 -1.26 3.29
CA ALA A 14 -16.27 -2.53 2.59
C ALA A 14 -15.61 -2.32 1.24
N GLN A 15 -16.01 -1.29 0.49
CA GLN A 15 -15.40 -0.96 -0.79
C GLN A 15 -13.92 -0.58 -0.62
N SER A 16 -13.60 0.17 0.43
CA SER A 16 -12.22 0.52 0.75
C SER A 16 -11.38 -0.74 1.03
N LEU A 17 -11.93 -1.71 1.76
CA LEU A 17 -11.23 -2.95 2.07
C LEU A 17 -10.96 -3.80 0.83
N GLU A 18 -11.78 -3.70 -0.21
CA GLU A 18 -11.48 -4.35 -1.49
C GLU A 18 -10.19 -3.80 -2.11
N LEU A 19 -9.94 -2.50 -1.93
CA LEU A 19 -8.74 -1.86 -2.48
C LEU A 19 -7.52 -2.07 -1.60
N VAL A 20 -7.66 -1.89 -0.29
CA VAL A 20 -6.51 -1.77 0.62
C VAL A 20 -6.57 -2.72 1.82
N GLY A 21 -7.52 -3.63 1.89
CA GLY A 21 -7.75 -4.46 3.07
C GLY A 21 -6.83 -5.65 3.22
N GLU A 22 -5.96 -5.89 2.26
CA GLU A 22 -4.99 -6.98 2.34
C GLU A 22 -3.88 -6.59 3.34
N TRP A 23 -3.32 -7.57 4.03
CA TRP A 23 -2.37 -7.42 5.12
C TRP A 23 -1.20 -6.46 4.82
N TRP A 24 -0.58 -6.61 3.65
CA TRP A 24 0.58 -5.82 3.28
C TRP A 24 0.25 -4.47 2.66
N THR A 25 -0.93 -4.33 2.07
CA THR A 25 -1.26 -3.17 1.24
C THR A 25 -1.19 -1.84 1.97
N PRO A 26 -1.74 -1.69 3.19
CA PRO A 26 -1.59 -0.42 3.92
C PRO A 26 -0.14 -0.08 4.24
N LEU A 27 0.70 -1.09 4.51
CA LEU A 27 2.12 -0.86 4.81
C LEU A 27 2.90 -0.42 3.55
N ILE A 28 2.55 -0.98 2.39
CA ILE A 28 3.13 -0.55 1.12
C ILE A 28 2.76 0.91 0.85
N LEU A 29 1.49 1.27 1.05
CA LEU A 29 1.03 2.64 0.86
C LEU A 29 1.70 3.59 1.86
N ARG A 30 1.92 3.16 3.10
CA ARG A 30 2.68 3.94 4.08
C ARG A 30 4.08 4.25 3.56
N ASP A 31 4.77 3.25 3.05
CA ASP A 31 6.14 3.43 2.55
C ASP A 31 6.19 4.39 1.38
N ILE A 32 5.24 4.30 0.45
CA ILE A 32 5.23 5.15 -0.74
C ILE A 32 4.74 6.56 -0.43
N VAL A 33 3.65 6.69 0.33
CA VAL A 33 3.01 7.99 0.57
C VAL A 33 3.71 8.80 1.67
N LEU A 34 4.07 8.14 2.78
CA LEU A 34 4.65 8.85 3.94
C LEU A 34 6.17 8.83 3.96
N VAL A 35 6.78 7.69 3.65
CA VAL A 35 8.26 7.55 3.68
C VAL A 35 8.89 7.91 2.35
N GLU A 36 8.09 7.97 1.30
CA GLU A 36 8.52 8.31 -0.06
C GLU A 36 9.50 7.31 -0.66
N LEU A 37 9.37 6.04 -0.29
CA LEU A 37 10.07 4.95 -0.95
C LEU A 37 9.29 4.60 -2.21
N THR A 38 9.93 4.69 -3.37
CA THR A 38 9.25 4.47 -4.66
C THR A 38 9.78 3.26 -5.42
N ARG A 39 10.95 2.75 -5.03
CA ARG A 39 11.59 1.64 -5.74
C ARG A 39 11.32 0.31 -5.07
N PHE A 40 11.13 -0.72 -5.89
CA PHE A 40 10.81 -2.06 -5.44
C PHE A 40 11.76 -2.56 -4.33
N ASP A 41 13.07 -2.45 -4.58
CA ASP A 41 14.07 -2.99 -3.65
C ASP A 41 14.03 -2.29 -2.28
N ASP A 42 13.80 -1.00 -2.27
CA ASP A 42 13.73 -0.23 -1.03
C ASP A 42 12.49 -0.61 -0.21
N ILE A 43 11.36 -0.76 -0.87
CA ILE A 43 10.12 -1.19 -0.23
C ILE A 43 10.26 -2.61 0.30
N GLN A 44 10.81 -3.49 -0.52
CA GLN A 44 11.01 -4.90 -0.16
C GLN A 44 11.91 -5.04 1.07
N LYS A 45 13.01 -4.30 1.12
CA LYS A 45 13.92 -4.31 2.27
C LYS A 45 13.26 -3.76 3.52
N ASN A 46 12.55 -2.64 3.38
CA ASN A 46 11.94 -1.99 4.52
C ASN A 46 10.84 -2.84 5.16
N LEU A 47 10.07 -3.57 4.36
CA LEU A 47 8.97 -4.39 4.86
C LEU A 47 9.38 -5.82 5.19
N GLY A 48 10.46 -6.32 4.60
CA GLY A 48 10.81 -7.74 4.70
C GLY A 48 9.81 -8.66 4.02
N ILE A 49 9.12 -8.15 3.03
CA ILE A 49 8.09 -8.88 2.29
C ILE A 49 8.71 -9.76 1.20
N ALA A 50 8.10 -10.91 0.94
CA ALA A 50 8.56 -11.77 -0.15
C ALA A 50 8.39 -11.04 -1.50
N PRO A 51 9.40 -11.10 -2.40
CA PRO A 51 9.33 -10.38 -3.68
C PRO A 51 8.11 -10.71 -4.53
N THR A 52 7.68 -11.98 -4.56
CA THR A 52 6.49 -12.38 -5.31
C THR A 52 5.22 -11.76 -4.76
N VAL A 53 5.12 -11.64 -3.44
CA VAL A 53 3.97 -11.02 -2.78
C VAL A 53 3.96 -9.52 -3.08
N LEU A 54 5.12 -8.86 -2.96
CA LEU A 54 5.22 -7.43 -3.26
C LEU A 54 4.84 -7.14 -4.71
N THR A 55 5.34 -7.94 -5.65
CA THR A 55 4.99 -7.80 -7.08
C THR A 55 3.48 -7.85 -7.28
N SER A 56 2.82 -8.84 -6.65
CA SER A 56 1.38 -9.00 -6.75
C SER A 56 0.61 -7.82 -6.18
N ARG A 57 1.04 -7.31 -5.03
CA ARG A 57 0.36 -6.19 -4.36
C ARG A 57 0.54 -4.87 -5.12
N LEU A 58 1.74 -4.62 -5.63
CA LEU A 58 2.01 -3.44 -6.44
C LEU A 58 1.19 -3.46 -7.73
N LYS A 59 1.10 -4.63 -8.38
CA LYS A 59 0.27 -4.78 -9.58
C LYS A 59 -1.19 -4.46 -9.28
N HIS A 60 -1.73 -4.98 -8.18
CA HIS A 60 -3.10 -4.70 -7.77
C HIS A 60 -3.33 -3.19 -7.60
N LEU A 61 -2.40 -2.51 -6.91
CA LEU A 61 -2.52 -1.07 -6.67
C LEU A 61 -2.44 -0.25 -7.97
N VAL A 62 -1.60 -0.67 -8.91
CA VAL A 62 -1.53 -0.03 -10.23
C VAL A 62 -2.83 -0.27 -11.00
N ASP A 63 -3.32 -1.51 -11.04
CA ASP A 63 -4.54 -1.88 -11.76
C ASP A 63 -5.77 -1.13 -11.21
N ARG A 64 -5.78 -0.82 -9.90
CA ARG A 64 -6.89 -0.13 -9.26
C ARG A 64 -6.71 1.39 -9.18
N GLY A 65 -5.68 1.93 -9.81
CA GLY A 65 -5.51 3.38 -9.93
C GLY A 65 -4.96 4.08 -8.68
N LEU A 66 -4.33 3.33 -7.77
CA LEU A 66 -3.70 3.90 -6.58
C LEU A 66 -2.24 4.23 -6.80
N LEU A 67 -1.57 3.50 -7.68
CA LEU A 67 -0.18 3.75 -8.02
C LEU A 67 -0.01 3.87 -9.53
N GLU A 68 1.01 4.63 -9.93
CA GLU A 68 1.51 4.65 -11.31
C GLU A 68 2.88 4.01 -11.32
N ARG A 69 3.12 3.13 -12.29
CA ARG A 69 4.44 2.55 -12.53
C ARG A 69 5.14 3.39 -13.58
N ARG A 70 6.32 3.91 -13.25
CA ARG A 70 7.09 4.77 -14.15
C ARG A 70 8.49 4.21 -14.34
N GLN A 71 8.93 4.10 -15.59
CA GLN A 71 10.29 3.70 -15.92
C GLN A 71 11.24 4.87 -15.66
N TYR A 72 12.30 4.66 -14.86
CA TYR A 72 13.31 5.68 -14.61
C TYR A 72 14.67 5.35 -15.20
N GLN A 73 14.83 4.14 -15.75
CA GLN A 73 16.08 3.69 -16.38
C GLN A 73 15.73 2.72 -17.50
N GLU A 74 16.44 2.83 -18.65
CA GLU A 74 16.17 2.01 -19.83
C GLU A 74 17.01 0.74 -19.90
N HIS A 75 18.27 0.79 -19.51
CA HIS A 75 19.21 -0.35 -19.67
C HIS A 75 20.01 -0.59 -18.39
N PRO A 76 19.65 -1.62 -17.57
CA PRO A 76 18.45 -2.43 -17.66
C PRO A 76 17.20 -1.62 -17.31
N ALA A 77 16.05 -2.10 -17.75
CA ALA A 77 14.78 -1.42 -17.47
C ALA A 77 14.49 -1.46 -15.97
N ARG A 78 14.31 -0.28 -15.38
CA ARG A 78 13.98 -0.14 -13.96
C ARG A 78 12.80 0.79 -13.78
N TYR A 79 11.97 0.47 -12.78
CA TYR A 79 10.70 1.15 -12.57
C TYR A 79 10.57 1.62 -11.14
N GLU A 80 9.78 2.67 -10.95
CA GLU A 80 9.37 3.13 -9.64
C GLU A 80 7.85 3.25 -9.58
N TYR A 81 7.32 3.29 -8.38
CA TYR A 81 5.88 3.33 -8.12
C TYR A 81 5.55 4.64 -7.42
N LEU A 82 4.69 5.43 -8.04
CA LEU A 82 4.35 6.76 -7.57
C LEU A 82 2.87 6.81 -7.14
N PRO A 83 2.55 7.54 -6.07
CA PRO A 83 1.16 7.62 -5.62
C PRO A 83 0.34 8.50 -6.56
N THR A 84 -0.87 8.04 -6.90
CA THR A 84 -1.88 8.87 -7.56
C THR A 84 -2.54 9.76 -6.50
N ASP A 85 -3.44 10.66 -6.92
CA ASP A 85 -4.18 11.49 -5.98
C ASP A 85 -5.00 10.64 -4.99
N ALA A 86 -5.55 9.52 -5.46
CA ALA A 86 -6.28 8.60 -4.58
C ALA A 86 -5.40 8.03 -3.48
N ALA A 87 -4.16 7.65 -3.83
CA ALA A 87 -3.22 7.15 -2.83
C ALA A 87 -2.75 8.25 -1.89
N LYS A 88 -2.54 9.47 -2.39
CA LYS A 88 -2.15 10.60 -1.54
C LYS A 88 -3.25 10.92 -0.52
N ASP A 89 -4.50 10.82 -0.91
CA ASP A 89 -5.63 11.02 0.01
C ASP A 89 -5.69 9.94 1.09
N PHE A 90 -5.05 8.79 0.87
CA PHE A 90 -4.98 7.72 1.87
C PHE A 90 -4.12 8.11 3.08
N GLU A 91 -3.35 9.19 3.00
CA GLU A 91 -2.53 9.69 4.11
C GLU A 91 -3.36 9.89 5.38
N SER A 92 -4.56 10.44 5.25
CA SER A 92 -5.44 10.66 6.41
C SER A 92 -5.86 9.34 7.07
N VAL A 93 -6.05 8.29 6.28
CA VAL A 93 -6.36 6.95 6.81
C VAL A 93 -5.16 6.38 7.55
N LEU A 94 -3.97 6.51 6.97
CA LEU A 94 -2.73 6.04 7.60
C LEU A 94 -2.47 6.77 8.91
N THR A 95 -2.69 8.08 8.96
CA THR A 95 -2.53 8.87 10.17
C THR A 95 -3.53 8.43 11.24
N ALA A 96 -4.77 8.18 10.87
CA ALA A 96 -5.78 7.68 11.80
C ALA A 96 -5.41 6.31 12.36
N LEU A 97 -4.90 5.42 11.52
CA LEU A 97 -4.41 4.11 11.96
C LEU A 97 -3.23 4.25 12.93
N PHE A 98 -2.31 5.16 12.61
CA PHE A 98 -1.15 5.44 13.46
C PHE A 98 -1.60 5.91 14.85
N ASP A 99 -2.50 6.88 14.90
CA ASP A 99 -3.00 7.43 16.16
C ASP A 99 -3.74 6.37 16.98
N TRP A 100 -4.58 5.59 16.32
CA TRP A 100 -5.30 4.50 16.98
C TRP A 100 -4.32 3.47 17.53
N GLY A 101 -3.29 3.11 16.73
CA GLY A 101 -2.28 2.16 17.13
C GLY A 101 -1.45 2.62 18.33
N LEU A 102 -1.09 3.91 18.37
CA LEU A 102 -0.37 4.47 19.51
C LEU A 102 -1.16 4.33 20.81
N LYS A 103 -2.47 4.49 20.72
CA LYS A 103 -3.34 4.45 21.91
C LYS A 103 -3.61 3.02 22.40
N TRP A 104 -3.77 2.07 21.48
CA TRP A 104 -4.34 0.77 21.78
C TRP A 104 -3.41 -0.42 21.53
N THR A 105 -2.18 -0.20 21.11
CA THR A 105 -1.21 -1.28 20.90
C THR A 105 0.08 -1.02 21.67
N ALA A 106 0.92 -2.07 21.78
CA ALA A 106 2.22 -1.97 22.46
C ALA A 106 3.19 -1.01 21.75
N ALA A 107 2.97 -0.71 20.47
CA ALA A 107 3.82 0.22 19.73
C ALA A 107 3.82 1.63 20.32
N GLY A 108 2.74 2.02 21.03
CA GLY A 108 2.65 3.29 21.72
C GLY A 108 3.20 3.28 23.15
N SER A 109 3.64 2.13 23.65
CA SER A 109 4.15 2.00 25.01
C SER A 109 5.62 2.41 25.10
N PRO A 110 6.04 3.15 26.16
CA PRO A 110 7.44 3.47 26.38
C PRO A 110 8.29 2.23 26.68
#